data_d8ddfa78f8d27ebdb47bae7ecde96bbf
#
_entry.id   d8ddfa78f8d27ebdb47bae7ecde96bbf
#
_cell.length_a   1.000
_cell.length_b   1.000
_cell.length_c   1.000
_cell.angle_alpha   90.00
_cell.angle_beta   90.00
_cell.angle_gamma   90.00
#
_symmetry.space_group_name_H-M   'P 1'
#
loop_
_entity.id
_entity.type
_entity.pdbx_description
1 polymer ?
#
loop_
_entity_poly.entity_id
_entity_poly.type
_entity_poly.pdbx_seq_one_letter_code
_entity_poly.pdbx_strand_id
1 'polypeptide(L)'
;MEENKFFRLVWRINSLIILGGSSLIALFIAYNVIKYFLRPSHQPEPVVVENLAEDPENKEKWVIGSPIYIEGNDYLLLPLISESDEVKIKSTSKFSRVSYNKYYGNSSKNILFLNKKTNESFWLFENTSRLILDTTLFPNNYRDKETTKAIFYNVVSKDTNNDKKLNYQDDLSLYMSNPEGGDYQVVLDVYDKIISRAPVDDNQMVIVFQKNGKAFSRLIQLSPYKIISNVELPKIKNS
;
A
#
# COMPACT_ATOMS: atom_id res chain seq x y z
N MET A 1 42.36 -7.10 65.00
CA MET A 1 42.67 -6.83 63.56
C MET A 1 42.05 -5.51 63.19
N GLU A 2 42.84 -4.44 63.15
CA GLU A 2 42.34 -3.16 62.64
C GLU A 2 42.11 -3.30 61.16
N GLU A 3 40.87 -3.50 60.75
CA GLU A 3 40.52 -3.36 59.38
C GLU A 3 40.87 -1.96 58.90
N ASN A 4 41.81 -1.88 58.02
CA ASN A 4 42.52 -0.71 57.60
C ASN A 4 41.49 0.36 57.14
N LYS A 5 41.38 1.45 57.87
CA LYS A 5 40.50 2.61 57.57
C LYS A 5 40.63 3.06 56.13
N PHE A 6 41.80 2.82 55.56
CA PHE A 6 42.11 3.05 54.13
C PHE A 6 41.22 2.22 53.18
N PHE A 7 41.04 0.92 53.43
CA PHE A 7 40.18 0.09 52.58
C PHE A 7 38.71 0.49 52.67
N ARG A 8 38.22 0.89 53.83
CA ARG A 8 36.83 1.41 53.94
C ARG A 8 36.64 2.72 53.19
N LEU A 9 37.65 3.57 53.14
CA LEU A 9 37.61 4.83 52.40
C LEU A 9 37.60 4.55 50.88
N VAL A 10 38.48 3.65 50.43
CA VAL A 10 38.55 3.23 49.00
C VAL A 10 37.23 2.60 48.55
N TRP A 11 36.63 1.74 49.37
CA TRP A 11 35.33 1.13 49.04
C TRP A 11 34.20 2.16 48.93
N ARG A 12 34.14 3.15 49.80
CA ARG A 12 33.16 4.25 49.75
C ARG A 12 33.35 5.12 48.52
N ILE A 13 34.60 5.45 48.17
CA ILE A 13 34.88 6.22 46.98
C ILE A 13 34.48 5.43 45.69
N ASN A 14 34.83 4.13 45.62
CA ASN A 14 34.45 3.29 44.51
C ASN A 14 32.92 3.15 44.36
N SER A 15 32.21 3.00 45.49
CA SER A 15 30.75 2.93 45.49
C SER A 15 30.12 4.23 44.97
N LEU A 16 30.67 5.39 45.33
CA LEU A 16 30.23 6.70 44.84
C LEU A 16 30.48 6.88 43.32
N ILE A 17 31.65 6.42 42.85
CA ILE A 17 32.01 6.47 41.43
C ILE A 17 31.10 5.56 40.61
N ILE A 18 30.82 4.35 41.08
CA ILE A 18 29.93 3.39 40.42
C ILE A 18 28.50 3.96 40.40
N LEU A 19 28.02 4.49 41.55
CA LEU A 19 26.68 5.09 41.64
C LEU A 19 26.54 6.30 40.70
N GLY A 20 27.52 7.20 40.71
CA GLY A 20 27.55 8.37 39.83
C GLY A 20 27.62 8.01 38.34
N GLY A 21 28.50 7.06 38.00
CA GLY A 21 28.66 6.58 36.65
C GLY A 21 27.40 5.88 36.10
N SER A 22 26.79 5.02 36.91
CA SER A 22 25.54 4.34 36.53
C SER A 22 24.37 5.32 36.37
N SER A 23 24.29 6.35 37.21
CA SER A 23 23.28 7.41 37.10
C SER A 23 23.44 8.23 35.79
N LEU A 24 24.66 8.58 35.44
CA LEU A 24 24.93 9.29 34.18
C LEU A 24 24.57 8.45 32.94
N ILE A 25 24.90 7.16 32.96
CA ILE A 25 24.54 6.23 31.89
C ILE A 25 23.01 6.11 31.78
N ALA A 26 22.31 5.97 32.91
CA ALA A 26 20.84 5.89 32.91
C ALA A 26 20.20 7.19 32.39
N LEU A 27 20.71 8.36 32.75
CA LEU A 27 20.24 9.65 32.23
C LEU A 27 20.52 9.79 30.72
N PHE A 28 21.68 9.33 30.25
CA PHE A 28 22.01 9.35 28.82
C PHE A 28 21.08 8.43 27.99
N ILE A 29 20.78 7.22 28.50
CA ILE A 29 19.83 6.30 27.88
C ILE A 29 18.43 6.93 27.87
N ALA A 30 17.98 7.45 29.02
CA ALA A 30 16.67 8.11 29.13
C ALA A 30 16.55 9.29 28.15
N TYR A 31 17.57 10.14 28.07
CA TYR A 31 17.61 11.26 27.11
C TYR A 31 17.49 10.78 25.64
N ASN A 32 18.23 9.74 25.25
CA ASN A 32 18.15 9.21 23.90
C ASN A 32 16.79 8.55 23.58
N VAL A 33 16.22 7.85 24.56
CA VAL A 33 14.86 7.27 24.44
C VAL A 33 13.83 8.39 24.28
N ILE A 34 13.86 9.41 25.13
CA ILE A 34 12.97 10.57 25.05
C ILE A 34 13.16 11.30 23.72
N LYS A 35 14.40 11.54 23.30
CA LYS A 35 14.71 12.16 22.01
C LYS A 35 14.22 11.34 20.83
N TYR A 36 14.25 10.00 20.91
CA TYR A 36 13.70 9.11 19.89
C TYR A 36 12.18 9.21 19.80
N PHE A 37 11.48 9.28 20.96
CA PHE A 37 10.03 9.43 21.02
C PHE A 37 9.54 10.84 20.68
N LEU A 38 10.34 11.87 20.98
CA LEU A 38 10.00 13.27 20.69
C LEU A 38 10.52 13.75 19.33
N ARG A 39 11.23 12.91 18.54
CA ARG A 39 11.55 13.28 17.16
C ARG A 39 10.24 13.50 16.43
N PRO A 40 9.94 14.74 16.00
CA PRO A 40 8.86 14.92 15.05
C PRO A 40 9.23 14.08 13.84
N SER A 41 8.37 13.12 13.47
CA SER A 41 8.51 12.44 12.20
C SER A 41 8.44 13.53 11.16
N HIS A 42 9.54 13.81 10.50
CA HIS A 42 9.59 14.70 9.34
C HIS A 42 8.86 13.94 8.23
N GLN A 43 7.53 14.05 8.26
CA GLN A 43 6.71 13.60 7.14
C GLN A 43 6.69 14.79 6.19
N PRO A 44 7.04 14.59 4.91
CA PRO A 44 6.87 15.65 3.93
C PRO A 44 5.40 16.10 3.96
N GLU A 45 5.18 17.39 3.92
CA GLU A 45 3.83 17.93 3.80
C GLU A 45 3.18 17.37 2.53
N PRO A 46 1.90 17.02 2.56
CA PRO A 46 1.20 16.53 1.38
C PRO A 46 1.27 17.58 0.27
N VAL A 47 1.67 17.14 -0.92
CA VAL A 47 1.68 18.00 -2.09
C VAL A 47 0.23 18.13 -2.57
N VAL A 48 -0.38 19.28 -2.32
CA VAL A 48 -1.71 19.61 -2.84
C VAL A 48 -1.56 19.85 -4.34
N VAL A 49 -2.29 19.08 -5.14
CA VAL A 49 -2.29 19.22 -6.60
C VAL A 49 -3.45 20.14 -7.01
N GLU A 50 -3.15 21.43 -7.14
CA GLU A 50 -4.15 22.48 -7.40
C GLU A 50 -4.87 22.37 -8.77
N ASN A 51 -4.30 21.62 -9.72
CA ASN A 51 -4.83 21.54 -11.10
C ASN A 51 -5.72 20.32 -11.37
N LEU A 52 -6.03 19.51 -10.36
CA LEU A 52 -6.97 18.42 -10.54
C LEU A 52 -8.36 18.95 -10.32
N ALA A 53 -9.22 18.73 -11.32
CA ALA A 53 -10.58 19.22 -11.37
C ALA A 53 -11.26 19.12 -10.00
N GLU A 54 -11.40 20.25 -9.33
CA GLU A 54 -12.24 20.36 -8.16
C GLU A 54 -13.65 19.96 -8.61
N ASP A 55 -14.20 18.93 -8.01
CA ASP A 55 -15.63 18.70 -8.08
C ASP A 55 -16.29 19.83 -7.27
N PRO A 56 -17.00 20.76 -7.90
CA PRO A 56 -17.56 21.93 -7.20
C PRO A 56 -18.57 21.55 -6.11
N GLU A 57 -19.11 20.34 -6.13
CA GLU A 57 -20.02 19.82 -5.12
C GLU A 57 -19.31 19.06 -3.98
N ASN A 58 -18.07 18.60 -4.19
CA ASN A 58 -17.33 17.82 -3.23
C ASN A 58 -16.11 18.61 -2.75
N LYS A 59 -16.14 19.10 -1.52
CA LYS A 59 -15.04 19.85 -0.88
C LYS A 59 -13.83 18.99 -0.54
N GLU A 60 -13.73 17.80 -1.10
CA GLU A 60 -12.65 16.86 -0.82
C GLU A 60 -11.39 17.27 -1.59
N LYS A 61 -10.35 17.59 -0.85
CA LYS A 61 -9.05 17.89 -1.43
C LYS A 61 -8.31 16.60 -1.76
N TRP A 62 -7.71 16.55 -2.94
CA TRP A 62 -6.93 15.45 -3.45
C TRP A 62 -5.45 15.78 -3.35
N VAL A 63 -4.66 14.82 -2.86
CA VAL A 63 -3.23 14.95 -2.67
C VAL A 63 -2.50 13.75 -3.26
N ILE A 64 -1.25 13.95 -3.65
CA ILE A 64 -0.40 12.84 -4.07
C ILE A 64 0.04 12.08 -2.82
N GLY A 65 -0.33 10.81 -2.76
CA GLY A 65 0.03 9.90 -1.67
C GLY A 65 1.46 9.39 -1.76
N SER A 66 1.80 8.50 -0.83
CA SER A 66 3.13 7.90 -0.78
C SER A 66 3.42 7.06 -2.04
N PRO A 67 4.66 7.13 -2.58
CA PRO A 67 5.02 6.39 -3.77
C PRO A 67 5.01 4.88 -3.54
N ILE A 68 4.54 4.15 -4.56
CA ILE A 68 4.59 2.70 -4.65
C ILE A 68 5.73 2.35 -5.60
N TYR A 69 6.69 1.57 -5.10
CA TYR A 69 7.84 1.13 -5.88
C TYR A 69 7.50 -0.15 -6.63
N ILE A 70 7.81 -0.16 -7.93
CA ILE A 70 7.66 -1.34 -8.80
C ILE A 70 9.01 -2.05 -8.85
N GLU A 71 9.07 -3.27 -8.35
CA GLU A 71 10.32 -4.03 -8.35
C GLU A 71 10.75 -4.38 -9.79
N GLY A 72 12.04 -4.13 -10.09
CA GLY A 72 12.61 -4.38 -11.41
C GLY A 72 12.17 -3.40 -12.50
N ASN A 73 11.56 -2.25 -12.14
CA ASN A 73 11.08 -1.26 -13.10
C ASN A 73 11.55 0.16 -12.76
N ASP A 74 11.61 1.01 -13.77
CA ASP A 74 12.03 2.39 -13.64
C ASP A 74 10.91 3.35 -13.23
N TYR A 75 9.68 2.89 -13.15
CA TYR A 75 8.52 3.68 -12.77
C TYR A 75 8.23 3.64 -11.27
N LEU A 76 7.66 4.74 -10.78
CA LEU A 76 7.00 4.88 -9.49
C LEU A 76 5.52 5.11 -9.74
N LEU A 77 4.67 4.56 -8.90
CA LEU A 77 3.25 4.87 -8.86
C LEU A 77 3.00 5.88 -7.75
N LEU A 78 2.35 6.98 -8.08
CA LEU A 78 1.96 8.03 -7.15
C LEU A 78 0.42 8.11 -7.13
N PRO A 79 -0.25 7.49 -6.14
CA PRO A 79 -1.70 7.50 -6.08
C PRO A 79 -2.22 8.90 -5.72
N LEU A 80 -3.32 9.29 -6.36
CA LEU A 80 -4.07 10.49 -6.02
C LEU A 80 -5.12 10.10 -4.99
N ILE A 81 -4.93 10.48 -3.74
CA ILE A 81 -5.76 10.09 -2.59
C ILE A 81 -6.47 11.30 -1.98
N SER A 82 -7.52 11.04 -1.22
CA SER A 82 -8.17 12.09 -0.41
C SER A 82 -7.25 12.56 0.73
N GLU A 83 -7.23 13.86 1.01
CA GLU A 83 -6.51 14.43 2.15
C GLU A 83 -6.98 13.81 3.48
N SER A 84 -8.28 13.50 3.59
CA SER A 84 -8.85 12.84 4.78
C SER A 84 -8.32 11.42 4.98
N ASP A 85 -8.04 10.69 3.92
CA ASP A 85 -7.48 9.34 3.97
C ASP A 85 -5.99 9.38 4.30
N GLU A 86 -5.26 10.37 3.84
CA GLU A 86 -3.86 10.57 4.21
C GLU A 86 -3.69 10.79 5.72
N VAL A 87 -4.57 11.58 6.34
CA VAL A 87 -4.57 11.79 7.80
C VAL A 87 -4.83 10.50 8.56
N LYS A 88 -5.75 9.64 8.09
CA LYS A 88 -6.03 8.33 8.70
C LYS A 88 -4.82 7.40 8.63
N ILE A 89 -4.10 7.39 7.51
CA ILE A 89 -2.87 6.60 7.35
C ILE A 89 -1.80 7.05 8.36
N LYS A 90 -1.59 8.36 8.48
CA LYS A 90 -0.63 8.93 9.42
C LYS A 90 -0.96 8.61 10.87
N SER A 91 -2.24 8.60 11.24
CA SER A 91 -2.69 8.29 12.59
C SER A 91 -2.56 6.81 12.96
N THR A 92 -2.79 5.91 12.00
CA THR A 92 -2.71 4.45 12.21
C THR A 92 -1.27 3.96 12.25
N SER A 93 -0.35 4.61 11.54
CA SER A 93 1.07 4.21 11.50
C SER A 93 1.83 4.43 12.81
N LYS A 94 1.29 5.25 13.74
CA LYS A 94 1.90 5.48 15.06
C LYS A 94 1.78 4.29 16.01
N PHE A 95 0.88 3.34 15.77
CA PHE A 95 0.57 2.24 16.70
C PHE A 95 0.69 0.82 16.12
N SER A 96 0.96 0.66 14.86
CA SER A 96 1.15 -0.69 14.30
C SER A 96 2.54 -0.82 13.70
N ARG A 97 3.25 -1.88 14.09
CA ARG A 97 4.26 -2.50 13.22
C ARG A 97 3.51 -2.98 11.99
N VAL A 98 3.27 -2.05 11.08
CA VAL A 98 2.49 -2.32 9.87
C VAL A 98 3.29 -3.29 9.04
N SER A 99 2.75 -4.49 8.92
CA SER A 99 3.15 -5.43 7.89
C SER A 99 3.03 -4.71 6.55
N TYR A 100 4.11 -4.65 5.79
CA TYR A 100 4.23 -3.98 4.48
C TYR A 100 3.15 -4.37 3.46
N ASN A 101 2.40 -5.44 3.70
CA ASN A 101 1.33 -5.94 2.84
C ASN A 101 0.00 -5.15 2.90
N LYS A 102 -0.10 -4.08 3.68
CA LYS A 102 -1.34 -3.33 3.89
C LYS A 102 -1.40 -1.96 3.21
N TYR A 103 -0.40 -1.61 2.41
CA TYR A 103 -0.21 -0.26 1.91
C TYR A 103 -0.99 0.10 0.64
N TYR A 104 -1.62 -0.87 0.00
CA TYR A 104 -2.30 -0.63 -1.27
C TYR A 104 -3.83 -0.53 -1.14
N GLY A 105 -4.33 -0.54 0.08
CA GLY A 105 -5.76 -0.53 0.39
C GLY A 105 -6.38 0.85 0.56
N ASN A 106 -5.72 1.92 0.13
CA ASN A 106 -6.34 3.24 0.12
C ASN A 106 -6.89 3.53 -1.26
N SER A 107 -8.16 3.87 -1.27
CA SER A 107 -8.81 4.30 -2.50
C SER A 107 -8.10 5.51 -3.10
N SER A 108 -7.94 5.51 -4.40
CA SER A 108 -7.35 6.62 -5.16
C SER A 108 -8.22 6.95 -6.38
N LYS A 109 -8.26 8.22 -6.74
CA LYS A 109 -8.99 8.69 -7.93
C LYS A 109 -8.22 8.44 -9.22
N ASN A 110 -6.91 8.40 -9.12
CA ASN A 110 -6.01 8.16 -10.24
C ASN A 110 -4.63 7.72 -9.74
N ILE A 111 -3.77 7.31 -10.64
CA ILE A 111 -2.36 6.98 -10.34
C ILE A 111 -1.49 7.68 -11.37
N LEU A 112 -0.52 8.46 -10.88
CA LEU A 112 0.52 9.03 -11.71
C LEU A 112 1.68 8.05 -11.81
N PHE A 113 2.04 7.68 -13.02
CA PHE A 113 3.26 6.94 -13.34
C PHE A 113 4.39 7.95 -13.57
N LEU A 114 5.46 7.82 -12.82
CA LEU A 114 6.65 8.67 -12.92
C LEU A 114 7.86 7.81 -13.25
N ASN A 115 8.49 8.06 -14.39
CA ASN A 115 9.75 7.40 -14.77
C ASN A 115 10.91 8.06 -14.01
N LYS A 116 11.61 7.28 -13.18
CA LYS A 116 12.75 7.76 -12.35
C LYS A 116 13.95 8.18 -13.14
N LYS A 117 14.14 7.68 -14.37
CA LYS A 117 15.31 7.97 -15.23
C LYS A 117 15.10 9.19 -16.11
N THR A 118 13.90 9.30 -16.73
CA THR A 118 13.59 10.38 -17.68
C THR A 118 12.87 11.55 -17.03
N ASN A 119 12.29 11.34 -15.84
CA ASN A 119 11.39 12.28 -15.14
C ASN A 119 10.10 12.59 -15.91
N GLU A 120 9.78 11.77 -16.91
CA GLU A 120 8.50 11.84 -17.61
C GLU A 120 7.41 11.22 -16.77
N SER A 121 6.18 11.75 -16.88
CA SER A 121 5.06 11.24 -16.11
C SER A 121 3.76 11.31 -16.89
N PHE A 122 2.82 10.39 -16.56
CA PHE A 122 1.48 10.39 -17.12
C PHE A 122 0.48 9.79 -16.12
N TRP A 123 -0.77 10.19 -16.23
CA TRP A 123 -1.87 9.64 -15.43
C TRP A 123 -2.41 8.36 -16.05
N LEU A 124 -2.77 7.38 -15.21
CA LEU A 124 -3.42 6.12 -15.66
C LEU A 124 -4.76 6.38 -16.36
N PHE A 125 -5.52 7.36 -15.86
CA PHE A 125 -6.79 7.81 -16.44
C PHE A 125 -6.71 9.26 -16.87
N GLU A 126 -7.46 9.62 -17.92
CA GLU A 126 -7.58 11.00 -18.38
C GLU A 126 -8.32 11.91 -17.40
N ASN A 127 -9.12 11.33 -16.50
CA ASN A 127 -9.94 12.08 -15.53
C ASN A 127 -10.07 11.34 -14.20
N THR A 128 -10.78 11.94 -13.25
CA THR A 128 -10.99 11.44 -11.89
C THR A 128 -12.38 10.84 -11.64
N SER A 129 -13.13 10.51 -12.70
CA SER A 129 -14.49 9.99 -12.62
C SER A 129 -14.62 8.58 -12.04
N ARG A 130 -13.48 7.89 -11.85
CA ARG A 130 -13.40 6.51 -11.33
C ARG A 130 -12.81 6.51 -9.94
N LEU A 131 -13.01 5.40 -9.23
CA LEU A 131 -12.36 5.14 -7.96
C LEU A 131 -11.60 3.82 -8.04
N ILE A 132 -10.30 3.86 -7.81
CA ILE A 132 -9.45 2.68 -7.63
C ILE A 132 -9.52 2.34 -6.15
N LEU A 133 -10.14 1.22 -5.79
CA LEU A 133 -10.26 0.80 -4.40
C LEU A 133 -8.97 0.17 -3.88
N ASP A 134 -8.23 -0.48 -4.78
CA ASP A 134 -7.01 -1.20 -4.42
C ASP A 134 -6.13 -1.39 -5.67
N THR A 135 -4.82 -1.38 -5.45
CA THR A 135 -3.79 -1.62 -6.45
C THR A 135 -2.88 -2.74 -5.96
N THR A 136 -2.69 -3.78 -6.76
CA THR A 136 -1.86 -4.94 -6.40
C THR A 136 -0.79 -5.18 -7.46
N LEU A 137 0.47 -5.18 -7.07
CA LEU A 137 1.59 -5.60 -7.94
C LEU A 137 1.63 -7.13 -8.02
N PHE A 138 1.98 -7.67 -9.20
CA PHE A 138 2.14 -9.10 -9.39
C PHE A 138 3.46 -9.43 -10.10
N PRO A 139 4.22 -10.43 -9.62
CA PRO A 139 4.03 -11.13 -8.35
C PRO A 139 4.18 -10.19 -7.13
N ASN A 140 3.48 -10.50 -6.06
CA ASN A 140 3.52 -9.76 -4.81
C ASN A 140 4.45 -10.45 -3.81
N ASN A 141 5.71 -10.68 -4.20
CA ASN A 141 6.69 -11.39 -3.39
C ASN A 141 7.85 -10.48 -3.00
N TYR A 142 7.65 -9.69 -1.95
CA TYR A 142 8.69 -8.77 -1.43
C TYR A 142 9.95 -9.46 -0.91
N ARG A 143 9.88 -10.77 -0.62
CA ARG A 143 11.04 -11.50 -0.07
C ARG A 143 12.05 -11.87 -1.16
N ASP A 144 11.56 -12.21 -2.34
CA ASP A 144 12.38 -12.76 -3.41
C ASP A 144 12.76 -11.71 -4.47
N LYS A 145 12.35 -10.44 -4.30
CA LYS A 145 12.60 -9.32 -5.23
C LYS A 145 12.30 -9.67 -6.69
N GLU A 146 11.24 -10.44 -6.89
CA GLU A 146 10.81 -10.79 -8.23
C GLU A 146 10.35 -9.55 -8.99
N THR A 147 10.75 -9.45 -10.24
CA THR A 147 10.34 -8.38 -11.14
C THR A 147 8.83 -8.39 -11.30
N THR A 148 8.19 -7.24 -11.08
CA THR A 148 6.76 -7.06 -11.31
C THR A 148 6.42 -7.34 -12.77
N LYS A 149 5.40 -8.14 -13.02
CA LYS A 149 4.94 -8.55 -14.36
C LYS A 149 3.66 -7.82 -14.78
N ALA A 150 2.82 -7.50 -13.81
CA ALA A 150 1.55 -6.81 -14.04
C ALA A 150 1.12 -6.02 -12.79
N ILE A 151 0.25 -5.05 -13.00
CA ILE A 151 -0.40 -4.28 -11.94
C ILE A 151 -1.91 -4.48 -12.10
N PHE A 152 -2.56 -4.89 -11.02
CA PHE A 152 -4.01 -5.08 -10.98
C PHE A 152 -4.68 -3.96 -10.20
N TYR A 153 -5.84 -3.53 -10.68
CA TYR A 153 -6.64 -2.46 -10.08
C TYR A 153 -8.08 -2.92 -9.88
N ASN A 154 -8.59 -2.84 -8.66
CA ASN A 154 -10.02 -2.96 -8.40
C ASN A 154 -10.67 -1.59 -8.56
N VAL A 155 -11.53 -1.44 -9.55
CA VAL A 155 -12.05 -0.12 -9.97
C VAL A 155 -13.57 -0.09 -9.88
N VAL A 156 -14.10 0.97 -9.31
CA VAL A 156 -15.50 1.41 -9.40
C VAL A 156 -15.59 2.50 -10.45
N SER A 157 -16.36 2.26 -11.50
CA SER A 157 -16.48 3.20 -12.61
C SER A 157 -17.78 4.01 -12.59
N LYS A 158 -18.78 3.56 -11.84
CA LYS A 158 -20.11 4.19 -11.78
C LYS A 158 -20.73 3.98 -10.39
N ASP A 159 -21.51 4.94 -9.95
CA ASP A 159 -22.44 4.80 -8.84
C ASP A 159 -23.62 3.91 -9.30
N THR A 160 -23.63 2.65 -8.86
CA THR A 160 -24.62 1.64 -9.26
C THR A 160 -25.74 1.49 -8.25
N ASN A 161 -25.54 1.97 -7.02
CA ASN A 161 -26.54 1.95 -5.96
C ASN A 161 -27.29 3.29 -5.80
N ASN A 162 -26.88 4.34 -6.55
CA ASN A 162 -27.45 5.70 -6.55
C ASN A 162 -27.35 6.44 -5.20
N ASP A 163 -26.30 6.15 -4.41
CA ASP A 163 -26.02 6.84 -3.15
C ASP A 163 -25.18 8.12 -3.31
N LYS A 164 -24.84 8.49 -4.56
CA LYS A 164 -23.99 9.62 -4.97
C LYS A 164 -22.54 9.50 -4.53
N LYS A 165 -22.06 8.29 -4.24
CA LYS A 165 -20.68 8.01 -3.85
C LYS A 165 -20.16 6.84 -4.66
N LEU A 166 -18.86 6.84 -4.94
CA LEU A 166 -18.18 5.67 -5.45
C LEU A 166 -17.53 4.95 -4.28
N ASN A 167 -17.87 3.68 -4.07
CA ASN A 167 -17.33 2.88 -2.97
C ASN A 167 -17.45 1.36 -3.26
N TYR A 168 -17.11 0.52 -2.27
CA TYR A 168 -17.15 -0.95 -2.41
C TYR A 168 -18.57 -1.55 -2.49
N GLN A 169 -19.62 -0.74 -2.35
CA GLN A 169 -21.02 -1.18 -2.50
C GLN A 169 -21.49 -1.08 -3.95
N ASP A 170 -20.68 -0.46 -4.80
CA ASP A 170 -20.91 -0.38 -6.25
C ASP A 170 -20.31 -1.58 -6.97
N ASP A 171 -20.66 -1.71 -8.24
CA ASP A 171 -20.12 -2.74 -9.11
C ASP A 171 -18.61 -2.60 -9.30
N LEU A 172 -17.90 -3.68 -8.98
CA LEU A 172 -16.44 -3.77 -9.09
C LEU A 172 -16.01 -4.37 -10.40
N SER A 173 -14.99 -3.79 -11.01
CA SER A 173 -14.29 -4.36 -12.16
C SER A 173 -12.79 -4.51 -11.85
N LEU A 174 -12.19 -5.59 -12.33
CA LEU A 174 -10.76 -5.81 -12.23
C LEU A 174 -10.11 -5.39 -13.54
N TYR A 175 -9.18 -4.47 -13.45
CA TYR A 175 -8.32 -4.05 -14.56
C TYR A 175 -6.89 -4.52 -14.33
N MET A 176 -6.11 -4.52 -15.40
CA MET A 176 -4.68 -4.81 -15.38
C MET A 176 -3.94 -3.87 -16.32
N SER A 177 -2.71 -3.52 -15.97
CA SER A 177 -1.73 -2.91 -16.87
C SER A 177 -0.40 -3.68 -16.81
N ASN A 178 0.49 -3.39 -17.75
CA ASN A 178 1.89 -3.74 -17.61
C ASN A 178 2.54 -2.89 -16.49
N PRO A 179 3.76 -3.20 -16.03
CA PRO A 179 4.44 -2.47 -14.94
C PRO A 179 4.72 -1.00 -15.27
N GLU A 180 4.69 -0.63 -16.53
CA GLU A 180 4.94 0.73 -17.04
C GLU A 180 3.64 1.54 -17.19
N GLY A 181 2.48 0.96 -16.83
CA GLY A 181 1.17 1.59 -16.91
C GLY A 181 0.50 1.50 -18.28
N GLY A 182 1.18 0.90 -19.28
CA GLY A 182 0.62 0.63 -20.61
C GLY A 182 -0.27 -0.63 -20.63
N ASP A 183 -0.87 -0.90 -21.78
CA ASP A 183 -1.72 -2.09 -22.01
C ASP A 183 -2.85 -2.23 -20.97
N TYR A 184 -3.45 -1.11 -20.57
CA TYR A 184 -4.52 -1.08 -19.58
C TYR A 184 -5.79 -1.74 -20.12
N GLN A 185 -6.23 -2.83 -19.49
CA GLN A 185 -7.33 -3.67 -19.98
C GLN A 185 -8.22 -4.19 -18.86
N VAL A 186 -9.49 -4.47 -19.21
CA VAL A 186 -10.45 -5.13 -18.32
C VAL A 186 -10.11 -6.62 -18.22
N VAL A 187 -9.86 -7.10 -17.02
CA VAL A 187 -9.65 -8.52 -16.70
C VAL A 187 -10.96 -9.19 -16.31
N LEU A 188 -11.73 -8.54 -15.43
CA LEU A 188 -13.08 -8.96 -15.02
C LEU A 188 -14.00 -7.73 -15.11
N ASP A 189 -15.02 -7.81 -15.94
CA ASP A 189 -16.10 -6.86 -15.94
C ASP A 189 -17.15 -7.33 -14.93
N VAL A 190 -17.50 -6.49 -13.99
CA VAL A 190 -18.39 -6.73 -12.85
C VAL A 190 -18.24 -8.13 -12.21
N TYR A 191 -17.82 -8.17 -10.98
CA TYR A 191 -17.71 -9.39 -10.18
C TYR A 191 -18.12 -9.11 -8.72
N ASP A 192 -18.59 -10.17 -8.01
CA ASP A 192 -18.99 -10.04 -6.61
C ASP A 192 -17.76 -10.11 -5.69
N LYS A 193 -16.84 -11.05 -5.98
CA LYS A 193 -15.67 -11.31 -5.13
C LYS A 193 -14.57 -12.05 -5.90
N ILE A 194 -13.33 -11.63 -5.71
CA ILE A 194 -12.15 -12.43 -6.07
C ILE A 194 -11.84 -13.38 -4.92
N ILE A 195 -11.77 -14.67 -5.23
CA ILE A 195 -11.48 -15.74 -4.27
C ILE A 195 -9.97 -15.98 -4.21
N SER A 196 -9.32 -16.06 -5.38
CA SER A 196 -7.89 -16.30 -5.50
C SER A 196 -7.31 -15.74 -6.79
N ARG A 197 -6.05 -15.38 -6.74
CA ARG A 197 -5.16 -15.11 -7.87
C ARG A 197 -3.93 -15.97 -7.71
N ALA A 198 -3.68 -16.91 -8.61
CA ALA A 198 -2.58 -17.85 -8.52
C ALA A 198 -1.76 -17.86 -9.81
N PRO A 199 -0.42 -17.69 -9.73
CA PRO A 199 0.43 -17.87 -10.89
C PRO A 199 0.36 -19.31 -11.39
N VAL A 200 0.39 -19.48 -12.70
CA VAL A 200 0.58 -20.78 -13.37
C VAL A 200 2.04 -20.88 -13.79
N ASP A 201 2.57 -19.83 -14.36
CA ASP A 201 3.96 -19.63 -14.75
C ASP A 201 4.32 -18.14 -14.72
N ASP A 202 5.46 -17.77 -15.30
CA ASP A 202 5.94 -16.37 -15.35
C ASP A 202 5.03 -15.41 -16.12
N ASN A 203 4.15 -15.92 -16.99
CA ASN A 203 3.30 -15.10 -17.86
C ASN A 203 1.84 -15.46 -17.82
N GLN A 204 1.44 -16.44 -16.98
CA GLN A 204 0.05 -16.87 -16.88
C GLN A 204 -0.43 -16.89 -15.43
N MET A 205 -1.71 -16.56 -15.26
CA MET A 205 -2.38 -16.53 -13.97
C MET A 205 -3.78 -17.11 -14.07
N VAL A 206 -4.17 -17.86 -13.04
CA VAL A 206 -5.57 -18.24 -12.79
C VAL A 206 -6.18 -17.28 -11.79
N ILE A 207 -7.35 -16.74 -12.12
CA ILE A 207 -8.18 -15.94 -11.24
C ILE A 207 -9.45 -16.72 -10.96
N VAL A 208 -9.70 -17.03 -9.68
CA VAL A 208 -10.95 -17.63 -9.22
C VAL A 208 -11.80 -16.52 -8.63
N PHE A 209 -13.03 -16.37 -9.12
CA PHE A 209 -13.91 -15.29 -8.71
C PHE A 209 -15.37 -15.74 -8.65
N GLN A 210 -16.19 -14.96 -7.98
CA GLN A 210 -17.64 -15.12 -7.91
C GLN A 210 -18.31 -14.01 -8.71
N LYS A 211 -19.35 -14.37 -9.46
CA LYS A 211 -20.22 -13.44 -10.18
C LYS A 211 -21.65 -13.98 -10.16
N ASN A 212 -22.62 -13.18 -9.71
CA ASN A 212 -24.03 -13.56 -9.61
C ASN A 212 -24.24 -14.88 -8.84
N GLY A 213 -23.54 -15.04 -7.72
CA GLY A 213 -23.63 -16.23 -6.87
C GLY A 213 -23.01 -17.50 -7.45
N LYS A 214 -22.35 -17.45 -8.60
CA LYS A 214 -21.63 -18.55 -9.26
C LYS A 214 -20.13 -18.34 -9.17
N ALA A 215 -19.37 -19.42 -9.04
CA ALA A 215 -17.93 -19.41 -9.03
C ALA A 215 -17.37 -19.70 -10.43
N PHE A 216 -16.32 -18.96 -10.81
CA PHE A 216 -15.64 -19.09 -12.10
C PHE A 216 -14.14 -19.18 -11.91
N SER A 217 -13.49 -19.82 -12.86
CA SER A 217 -12.04 -19.80 -13.03
C SER A 217 -11.71 -19.18 -14.38
N ARG A 218 -10.85 -18.16 -14.40
CA ARG A 218 -10.33 -17.52 -15.60
C ARG A 218 -8.83 -17.69 -15.68
N LEU A 219 -8.35 -18.27 -16.76
CA LEU A 219 -6.93 -18.31 -17.09
C LEU A 219 -6.62 -17.16 -18.04
N ILE A 220 -5.63 -16.33 -17.66
CA ILE A 220 -5.16 -15.21 -18.46
C ILE A 220 -3.67 -15.34 -18.73
N GLN A 221 -3.24 -14.83 -19.88
CA GLN A 221 -1.86 -14.47 -20.18
C GLN A 221 -1.66 -13.00 -19.82
N LEU A 222 -0.52 -12.65 -19.24
CA LEU A 222 -0.24 -11.30 -18.75
C LEU A 222 0.32 -10.39 -19.85
N SER A 223 1.26 -10.90 -20.64
CA SER A 223 1.90 -10.11 -21.72
C SER A 223 2.19 -10.97 -22.95
N PRO A 224 1.66 -10.62 -24.17
CA PRO A 224 0.54 -9.68 -24.31
C PRO A 224 -0.73 -10.22 -23.64
N TYR A 225 -1.57 -9.32 -23.14
CA TYR A 225 -2.79 -9.72 -22.44
C TYR A 225 -3.73 -10.54 -23.32
N LYS A 226 -4.17 -11.68 -22.79
CA LYS A 226 -5.16 -12.52 -23.43
C LYS A 226 -5.93 -13.36 -22.42
N ILE A 227 -7.25 -13.43 -22.56
CA ILE A 227 -8.06 -14.44 -21.86
C ILE A 227 -7.87 -15.77 -22.60
N ILE A 228 -7.31 -16.78 -21.92
CA ILE A 228 -7.10 -18.11 -22.48
C ILE A 228 -8.36 -18.96 -22.29
N SER A 229 -8.94 -18.93 -21.08
CA SER A 229 -10.17 -19.66 -20.79
C SER A 229 -10.97 -18.98 -19.68
N ASN A 230 -12.27 -19.27 -19.66
CA ASN A 230 -13.19 -18.85 -18.58
C ASN A 230 -14.23 -19.97 -18.38
N VAL A 231 -14.23 -20.58 -17.21
CA VAL A 231 -15.02 -21.78 -16.91
C VAL A 231 -15.82 -21.57 -15.62
N GLU A 232 -17.12 -21.90 -15.66
CA GLU A 232 -17.94 -21.98 -14.43
C GLU A 232 -17.49 -23.21 -13.63
N LEU A 233 -17.20 -23.02 -12.34
CA LEU A 233 -16.80 -24.12 -11.46
C LEU A 233 -18.01 -24.98 -11.07
N PRO A 234 -17.82 -26.30 -10.90
CA PRO A 234 -18.92 -27.21 -10.58
C PRO A 234 -19.52 -26.89 -9.21
N LYS A 235 -20.84 -26.94 -9.13
CA LYS A 235 -21.58 -26.81 -7.86
C LYS A 235 -21.59 -28.15 -7.13
N ILE A 236 -21.48 -28.09 -5.80
CA ILE A 236 -21.76 -29.26 -4.95
C ILE A 236 -23.26 -29.54 -5.04
N LYS A 237 -23.62 -30.75 -5.42
CA LYS A 237 -25.01 -31.20 -5.35
C LYS A 237 -25.38 -31.38 -3.86
N ASN A 238 -26.40 -30.69 -3.38
CA ASN A 238 -26.96 -30.99 -2.10
C ASN A 238 -27.63 -32.40 -2.22
N SER A 239 -27.16 -33.32 -1.41
CA SER A 239 -27.75 -34.67 -1.24
C SER A 239 -29.07 -34.60 -0.49
#